data_751980f96090f07e96e4920c7344c01e
#
_entry.id   751980f96090f07e96e4920c7344c01e
#
_cell.length_a   1.000
_cell.length_b   1.000
_cell.length_c   1.000
_cell.angle_alpha   90.00
_cell.angle_beta   90.00
_cell.angle_gamma   90.00
#
_symmetry.space_group_name_H-M   'P 1'
#
loop_
_entity.id
_entity.type
_entity.pdbx_description
1 polymer ?
#
loop_
_entity_poly.entity_id
_entity_poly.type
_entity_poly.pdbx_seq_one_letter_code
_entity_poly.pdbx_strand_id
1 'polypeptide(L)'
;MQIIHNHPFSALVFETDTTLSDLNQHVGHVARDLAADALASGLDLAGPVYWVYEGADGRPDTRFHLTIAQPVLGTADAPTRYTRREMPPFASLQQLHYGPWPDLCAAYQSLIGAAMQQNLKLSGISRELYIQMDWEHPQRNVTLVQVGVDGMI
;
A
#
# COMPACT_ATOMS: atom_id res chain seq x y z
N MET A 1 19.22 8.68 2.12
CA MET A 1 17.77 8.62 1.84
C MET A 1 17.03 9.22 3.02
N GLN A 2 16.06 10.08 2.75
CA GLN A 2 15.39 10.87 3.77
C GLN A 2 14.13 10.18 4.27
N ILE A 3 13.86 10.24 5.58
CA ILE A 3 12.59 9.76 6.15
C ILE A 3 11.46 10.68 5.71
N ILE A 4 10.41 10.10 5.16
CA ILE A 4 9.19 10.81 4.74
C ILE A 4 8.11 10.56 5.77
N HIS A 5 7.45 11.64 6.20
CA HIS A 5 6.32 11.59 7.12
C HIS A 5 5.02 11.85 6.36
N ASN A 6 4.19 10.83 6.25
CA ASN A 6 2.89 10.95 5.61
C ASN A 6 1.82 11.29 6.65
N HIS A 7 0.93 12.21 6.30
CA HIS A 7 -0.23 12.55 7.14
C HIS A 7 -1.27 11.44 7.13
N PRO A 8 -2.12 11.37 8.19
CA PRO A 8 -3.26 10.46 8.16
C PRO A 8 -4.22 10.86 7.03
N PHE A 9 -4.98 9.88 6.54
CA PHE A 9 -5.97 10.11 5.49
C PHE A 9 -7.14 9.16 5.64
N SER A 10 -8.29 9.56 5.10
CA SER A 10 -9.50 8.75 5.09
C SER A 10 -9.54 7.81 3.91
N ALA A 11 -9.95 6.58 4.10
CA ALA A 11 -10.01 5.57 3.05
C ALA A 11 -11.16 4.59 3.26
N LEU A 12 -11.68 4.03 2.18
CA LEU A 12 -12.44 2.78 2.23
C LEU A 12 -11.44 1.63 2.23
N VAL A 13 -11.62 0.66 3.13
CA VAL A 13 -10.65 -0.40 3.34
C VAL A 13 -11.26 -1.78 3.22
N PHE A 14 -10.44 -2.72 2.74
CA PHE A 14 -10.64 -4.16 2.82
C PHE A 14 -9.45 -4.74 3.59
N GLU A 15 -9.71 -5.59 4.58
CA GLU A 15 -8.66 -6.16 5.41
C GLU A 15 -8.78 -7.67 5.44
N THR A 16 -7.64 -8.36 5.39
CA THR A 16 -7.59 -9.81 5.50
C THR A 16 -6.21 -10.25 5.97
N ASP A 17 -6.16 -11.43 6.60
CA ASP A 17 -4.89 -12.12 6.85
C ASP A 17 -4.65 -13.09 5.70
N THR A 18 -3.45 -13.05 5.12
CA THR A 18 -3.11 -13.83 3.93
C THR A 18 -1.61 -14.14 3.90
N THR A 19 -1.18 -14.73 2.79
CA THR A 19 0.24 -14.98 2.50
C THR A 19 0.56 -14.41 1.12
N LEU A 20 1.85 -14.24 0.80
CA LEU A 20 2.24 -13.79 -0.54
C LEU A 20 1.81 -14.79 -1.61
N SER A 21 1.81 -16.09 -1.30
CA SER A 21 1.36 -17.11 -2.26
C SER A 21 -0.14 -17.01 -2.58
N ASP A 22 -0.96 -16.50 -1.65
CA ASP A 22 -2.41 -16.35 -1.84
C ASP A 22 -2.81 -14.96 -2.28
N LEU A 23 -1.85 -14.04 -2.38
CA LEU A 23 -2.09 -12.63 -2.65
C LEU A 23 -2.85 -12.40 -3.96
N ASN A 24 -2.61 -13.23 -4.97
CA ASN A 24 -3.24 -13.10 -6.29
C ASN A 24 -4.76 -13.12 -6.24
N GLN A 25 -5.37 -13.68 -5.20
CA GLN A 25 -6.81 -13.71 -5.03
C GLN A 25 -7.41 -12.31 -4.86
N HIS A 26 -6.58 -11.32 -4.52
CA HIS A 26 -7.00 -9.94 -4.25
C HIS A 26 -6.55 -8.96 -5.33
N VAL A 27 -5.71 -9.39 -6.29
CA VAL A 27 -5.12 -8.52 -7.32
C VAL A 27 -6.19 -7.96 -8.26
N GLY A 28 -6.23 -6.65 -8.38
CA GLY A 28 -7.07 -5.90 -9.34
C GLY A 28 -8.56 -5.86 -9.04
N HIS A 29 -9.06 -6.86 -8.37
CA HIS A 29 -10.47 -7.07 -8.10
C HIS A 29 -10.95 -6.21 -6.93
N VAL A 30 -10.30 -6.33 -5.76
CA VAL A 30 -10.72 -5.58 -4.56
C VAL A 30 -10.48 -4.08 -4.74
N ALA A 31 -9.35 -3.68 -5.32
CA ALA A 31 -9.06 -2.27 -5.56
C ALA A 31 -10.13 -1.60 -6.42
N ARG A 32 -10.55 -2.28 -7.48
CA ARG A 32 -11.63 -1.79 -8.37
C ARG A 32 -12.95 -1.70 -7.63
N ASP A 33 -13.27 -2.69 -6.81
CA ASP A 33 -14.52 -2.72 -6.05
C ASP A 33 -14.58 -1.60 -5.00
N LEU A 34 -13.45 -1.29 -4.36
CA LEU A 34 -13.34 -0.16 -3.42
C LEU A 34 -13.60 1.17 -4.11
N ALA A 35 -13.00 1.39 -5.29
CA ALA A 35 -13.21 2.62 -6.05
C ALA A 35 -14.67 2.74 -6.51
N ALA A 36 -15.27 1.66 -6.99
CA ALA A 36 -16.66 1.64 -7.42
C ALA A 36 -17.61 1.93 -6.25
N ASP A 37 -17.36 1.36 -5.08
CA ASP A 37 -18.16 1.62 -3.87
C ASP A 37 -18.06 3.10 -3.44
N ALA A 38 -16.88 3.68 -3.47
CA ALA A 38 -16.68 5.08 -3.14
C ALA A 38 -17.51 5.98 -4.05
N LEU A 39 -17.41 5.78 -5.36
CA LEU A 39 -18.16 6.59 -6.35
C LEU A 39 -19.66 6.39 -6.23
N ALA A 40 -20.12 5.16 -6.06
CA ALA A 40 -21.54 4.85 -5.90
C ALA A 40 -22.13 5.47 -4.62
N SER A 41 -21.29 5.68 -3.60
CA SER A 41 -21.71 6.27 -2.32
C SER A 41 -21.60 7.80 -2.28
N GLY A 42 -21.16 8.43 -3.37
CA GLY A 42 -21.02 9.89 -3.48
C GLY A 42 -19.70 10.44 -2.95
N LEU A 43 -18.70 9.58 -2.69
CA LEU A 43 -17.38 10.01 -2.27
C LEU A 43 -16.48 10.31 -3.49
N ASP A 44 -15.51 11.19 -3.30
CA ASP A 44 -14.47 11.47 -4.29
C ASP A 44 -13.27 10.55 -4.04
N LEU A 45 -12.63 10.10 -5.12
CA LEU A 45 -11.35 9.40 -5.04
C LEU A 45 -10.23 10.42 -4.81
N ALA A 46 -9.39 10.17 -3.80
CA ALA A 46 -8.40 11.14 -3.33
C ALA A 46 -6.95 10.69 -3.52
N GLY A 47 -6.70 9.76 -4.42
CA GLY A 47 -5.36 9.29 -4.72
C GLY A 47 -5.31 7.83 -5.14
N PRO A 48 -4.10 7.29 -5.34
CA PRO A 48 -3.93 5.90 -5.74
C PRO A 48 -4.31 4.95 -4.63
N VAL A 49 -4.67 3.71 -4.98
CA VAL A 49 -4.92 2.65 -4.01
C VAL A 49 -3.63 2.26 -3.31
N TYR A 50 -3.74 2.02 -2.00
CA TYR A 50 -2.65 1.54 -1.15
C TYR A 50 -2.83 0.06 -0.87
N TRP A 51 -1.74 -0.69 -0.91
CA TRP A 51 -1.65 -2.02 -0.33
C TRP A 51 -0.71 -1.93 0.86
N VAL A 52 -1.22 -2.24 2.05
CA VAL A 52 -0.49 -2.11 3.31
C VAL A 52 -0.23 -3.50 3.87
N TYR A 53 1.05 -3.82 4.06
CA TYR A 53 1.52 -5.13 4.52
C TYR A 53 2.05 -4.99 5.94
N GLU A 54 1.47 -5.74 6.89
CA GLU A 54 1.91 -5.73 8.29
C GLU A 54 2.38 -7.13 8.65
N GLY A 55 3.69 -7.29 8.88
CA GLY A 55 4.31 -8.56 9.25
C GLY A 55 4.76 -9.42 8.09
N ALA A 56 4.74 -8.91 6.86
CA ALA A 56 5.31 -9.63 5.71
C ALA A 56 6.84 -9.59 5.76
N ASP A 57 7.48 -10.70 5.40
CA ASP A 57 8.94 -10.83 5.44
C ASP A 57 9.55 -11.29 4.10
N GLY A 58 8.76 -11.26 3.02
CA GLY A 58 9.18 -11.68 1.69
C GLY A 58 9.07 -13.18 1.44
N ARG A 59 8.75 -13.98 2.45
CA ARG A 59 8.54 -15.43 2.29
C ARG A 59 7.14 -15.71 1.78
N PRO A 60 6.95 -16.68 0.87
CA PRO A 60 5.63 -16.95 0.30
C PRO A 60 4.62 -17.51 1.29
N ASP A 61 5.05 -18.15 2.37
CA ASP A 61 4.19 -18.85 3.34
C ASP A 61 4.01 -18.11 4.67
N THR A 62 4.67 -16.97 4.87
CA THR A 62 4.49 -16.18 6.09
C THR A 62 3.13 -15.47 6.04
N ARG A 63 2.32 -15.67 7.08
CA ARG A 63 1.05 -14.95 7.23
C ARG A 63 1.30 -13.52 7.68
N PHE A 64 0.58 -12.61 7.05
CA PHE A 64 0.61 -11.19 7.39
C PHE A 64 -0.77 -10.58 7.27
N HIS A 65 -0.96 -9.40 7.85
CA HIS A 65 -2.19 -8.63 7.70
C HIS A 65 -2.09 -7.72 6.47
N LEU A 66 -3.05 -7.83 5.56
CA LEU A 66 -3.15 -7.00 4.37
C LEU A 66 -4.32 -6.03 4.52
N THR A 67 -4.07 -4.76 4.27
CA THR A 67 -5.12 -3.75 4.11
C THR A 67 -5.01 -3.19 2.69
N ILE A 68 -6.10 -3.24 1.93
CA ILE A 68 -6.21 -2.54 0.66
C ILE A 68 -7.07 -1.31 0.93
N ALA A 69 -6.53 -0.12 0.67
CA ALA A 69 -7.15 1.14 1.06
C ALA A 69 -7.26 2.07 -0.15
N GLN A 70 -8.48 2.52 -0.43
CA GLN A 70 -8.75 3.54 -1.44
C GLN A 70 -8.96 4.88 -0.73
N PRO A 71 -8.04 5.84 -0.88
CA PRO A 71 -8.23 7.18 -0.31
C PRO A 71 -9.49 7.83 -0.86
N VAL A 72 -10.25 8.46 0.04
CA VAL A 72 -11.52 9.11 -0.29
C VAL A 72 -11.63 10.46 0.39
N LEU A 73 -12.43 11.35 -0.21
CA LEU A 73 -12.80 12.65 0.36
C LEU A 73 -14.31 12.83 0.30
N GLY A 74 -14.80 13.70 1.16
CA GLY A 74 -16.20 14.09 1.18
C GLY A 74 -17.05 13.29 2.15
N THR A 75 -18.37 13.50 2.07
CA THR A 75 -19.36 12.82 2.88
C THR A 75 -20.17 11.89 1.98
N ALA A 76 -20.35 10.64 2.41
CA ALA A 76 -21.14 9.67 1.65
C ALA A 76 -22.63 10.06 1.64
N ASP A 77 -23.25 9.99 0.47
CA ASP A 77 -24.69 10.21 0.29
C ASP A 77 -25.51 8.94 0.55
N ALA A 78 -24.84 7.79 0.50
CA ALA A 78 -25.43 6.48 0.71
C ALA A 78 -24.47 5.60 1.52
N PRO A 79 -24.96 4.54 2.19
CA PRO A 79 -24.10 3.62 2.92
C PRO A 79 -23.07 2.96 2.00
N THR A 80 -21.82 2.86 2.48
CA THR A 80 -20.76 2.17 1.78
C THR A 80 -20.80 0.66 2.07
N ARG A 81 -20.38 -0.16 1.11
CA ARG A 81 -20.22 -1.61 1.30
C ARG A 81 -18.98 -1.91 2.13
N TYR A 82 -17.91 -1.14 1.92
CA TYR A 82 -16.64 -1.28 2.65
C TYR A 82 -16.59 -0.30 3.81
N THR A 83 -15.78 -0.62 4.80
CA THR A 83 -15.60 0.22 5.98
C THR A 83 -14.77 1.46 5.63
N ARG A 84 -15.23 2.63 6.05
CA ARG A 84 -14.44 3.86 6.00
C ARG A 84 -13.60 3.95 7.27
N ARG A 85 -12.30 4.18 7.11
CA ARG A 85 -11.35 4.26 8.21
C ARG A 85 -10.34 5.37 7.97
N GLU A 86 -9.87 6.00 9.05
CA GLU A 86 -8.73 6.88 8.98
C GLU A 86 -7.45 6.04 9.03
N MET A 87 -6.62 6.16 8.00
CA MET A 87 -5.31 5.54 7.96
C MET A 87 -4.35 6.38 8.81
N PRO A 88 -3.53 5.76 9.68
CA PRO A 88 -2.67 6.48 10.61
C PRO A 88 -1.55 7.22 9.89
N PRO A 89 -0.90 8.21 10.56
CA PRO A 89 0.33 8.79 10.05
C PRO A 89 1.38 7.71 9.88
N PHE A 90 2.29 7.90 8.92
CA PHE A 90 3.27 6.87 8.55
C PHE A 90 4.62 7.49 8.27
N ALA A 91 5.66 6.97 8.91
CA ALA A 91 7.04 7.37 8.65
C ALA A 91 7.72 6.25 7.88
N SER A 92 8.40 6.60 6.79
CA SER A 92 9.00 5.60 5.91
C SER A 92 10.22 6.13 5.15
N LEU A 93 11.01 5.20 4.64
CA LEU A 93 11.85 5.43 3.46
C LEU A 93 11.04 5.02 2.24
N GLN A 94 11.20 5.75 1.13
CA GLN A 94 10.41 5.46 -0.07
C GLN A 94 11.24 5.52 -1.33
N GLN A 95 10.78 4.79 -2.35
CA GLN A 95 11.38 4.74 -3.67
C GLN A 95 10.32 4.48 -4.73
N LEU A 96 10.34 5.25 -5.81
CA LEU A 96 9.54 4.95 -6.99
C LEU A 96 10.15 3.75 -7.73
N HIS A 97 9.29 2.82 -8.11
CA HIS A 97 9.66 1.69 -8.94
C HIS A 97 8.95 1.82 -10.30
N TYR A 98 9.70 1.76 -11.37
CA TYR A 98 9.20 1.77 -12.73
C TYR A 98 9.33 0.37 -13.31
N GLY A 99 8.22 -0.23 -13.70
CA GLY A 99 8.22 -1.54 -14.33
C GLY A 99 7.33 -2.58 -13.66
N PRO A 100 7.47 -3.86 -14.06
CA PRO A 100 6.61 -4.94 -13.58
C PRO A 100 6.72 -5.18 -12.08
N TRP A 101 5.62 -5.58 -11.45
CA TRP A 101 5.59 -5.85 -10.01
C TRP A 101 6.51 -6.99 -9.55
N PRO A 102 6.79 -8.04 -10.34
CA PRO A 102 7.79 -9.05 -9.93
C PRO A 102 9.16 -8.47 -9.62
N ASP A 103 9.49 -7.29 -10.16
CA ASP A 103 10.79 -6.62 -9.94
C ASP A 103 10.81 -5.74 -8.69
N LEU A 104 9.72 -5.63 -7.94
CA LEU A 104 9.64 -4.82 -6.72
C LEU A 104 10.64 -5.26 -5.64
N CYS A 105 11.08 -6.50 -5.67
CA CYS A 105 12.06 -7.04 -4.73
C CYS A 105 13.33 -6.17 -4.66
N ALA A 106 13.81 -5.66 -5.79
CA ALA A 106 14.98 -4.79 -5.84
C ALA A 106 14.74 -3.46 -5.10
N ALA A 107 13.55 -2.88 -5.21
CA ALA A 107 13.19 -1.66 -4.48
C ALA A 107 13.17 -1.89 -2.97
N TYR A 108 12.60 -3.02 -2.51
CA TYR A 108 12.59 -3.38 -1.10
C TYR A 108 14.01 -3.59 -0.56
N GLN A 109 14.87 -4.27 -1.30
CA GLN A 109 16.26 -4.49 -0.90
C GLN A 109 17.01 -3.18 -0.75
N SER A 110 16.80 -2.25 -1.69
CA SER A 110 17.41 -0.91 -1.64
C SER A 110 16.96 -0.13 -0.40
N LEU A 111 15.66 -0.14 -0.11
CA LEU A 111 15.09 0.58 1.03
C LEU A 111 15.53 -0.01 2.37
N ILE A 112 15.52 -1.33 2.50
CA ILE A 112 15.96 -2.01 3.72
C ILE A 112 17.46 -1.79 3.94
N GLY A 113 18.26 -1.86 2.87
CA GLY A 113 19.69 -1.56 2.94
C GLY A 113 19.98 -0.14 3.39
N ALA A 114 19.24 0.83 2.88
CA ALA A 114 19.35 2.23 3.30
C ALA A 114 18.97 2.43 4.78
N ALA A 115 17.93 1.75 5.24
CA ALA A 115 17.52 1.80 6.65
C ALA A 115 18.62 1.25 7.56
N MET A 116 19.23 0.13 7.17
CA MET A 116 20.34 -0.46 7.93
C MET A 116 21.55 0.46 8.00
N GLN A 117 21.92 1.10 6.89
CA GLN A 117 23.01 2.06 6.85
C GLN A 117 22.79 3.28 7.73
N GLN A 118 21.53 3.69 7.91
CA GLN A 118 21.15 4.83 8.73
C GLN A 118 20.79 4.45 10.17
N ASN A 119 20.96 3.18 10.55
CA ASN A 119 20.59 2.65 11.87
C ASN A 119 19.13 2.91 12.22
N LEU A 120 18.24 2.79 11.24
CA LEU A 120 16.81 2.94 11.44
C LEU A 120 16.19 1.60 11.80
N LYS A 121 15.24 1.63 12.74
CA LYS A 121 14.45 0.46 13.10
C LYS A 121 13.26 0.35 12.14
N LEU A 122 13.10 -0.82 11.52
CA LEU A 122 11.94 -1.09 10.69
C LEU A 122 10.69 -1.30 11.54
N SER A 123 9.55 -0.76 11.09
CA SER A 123 8.29 -0.90 11.82
C SER A 123 7.58 -2.23 11.58
N GLY A 124 8.00 -2.99 10.57
CA GLY A 124 7.29 -4.19 10.14
C GLY A 124 6.11 -3.92 9.21
N ILE A 125 5.89 -2.65 8.86
CA ILE A 125 4.80 -2.23 7.97
C ILE A 125 5.42 -1.66 6.70
N SER A 126 4.92 -2.10 5.54
CA SER A 126 5.27 -1.51 4.26
C SER A 126 4.01 -1.16 3.48
N ARG A 127 4.13 -0.19 2.58
CA ARG A 127 3.04 0.26 1.73
C ARG A 127 3.49 0.27 0.29
N GLU A 128 2.58 -0.12 -0.59
CA GLU A 128 2.74 0.04 -2.04
C GLU A 128 1.59 0.90 -2.54
N LEU A 129 1.93 2.01 -3.20
CA LEU A 129 0.96 2.91 -3.81
C LEU A 129 1.04 2.72 -5.30
N TYR A 130 -0.05 2.28 -5.92
CA TYR A 130 -0.09 1.99 -7.35
C TYR A 130 -0.47 3.24 -8.12
N ILE A 131 0.56 4.03 -8.47
CA ILE A 131 0.42 5.33 -9.15
C ILE A 131 -0.11 5.12 -10.56
N GLN A 132 0.46 4.15 -11.28
CA GLN A 132 0.04 3.80 -12.63
C GLN A 132 0.07 2.29 -12.79
N MET A 133 -1.05 1.74 -13.24
CA MET A 133 -1.19 0.30 -13.52
C MET A 133 -1.57 0.13 -14.98
N ASP A 134 -0.68 -0.49 -15.76
CA ASP A 134 -0.92 -0.80 -17.17
C ASP A 134 -0.85 -2.32 -17.33
N TRP A 135 -2.02 -2.96 -17.40
CA TRP A 135 -2.14 -4.41 -17.45
C TRP A 135 -1.64 -4.98 -18.79
N GLU A 136 -1.70 -4.20 -19.86
CA GLU A 136 -1.22 -4.61 -21.18
C GLU A 136 0.28 -4.41 -21.34
N HIS A 137 0.83 -3.39 -20.68
CA HIS A 137 2.23 -3.02 -20.75
C HIS A 137 2.82 -2.85 -19.35
N PRO A 138 3.10 -3.96 -18.61
CA PRO A 138 3.54 -3.89 -17.22
C PRO A 138 4.82 -3.08 -17.00
N GLN A 139 5.65 -2.93 -18.02
CA GLN A 139 6.85 -2.09 -17.95
C GLN A 139 6.53 -0.61 -17.74
N ARG A 140 5.28 -0.19 -17.95
CA ARG A 140 4.81 1.18 -17.71
C ARG A 140 4.26 1.38 -16.30
N ASN A 141 4.19 0.32 -15.48
CA ASN A 141 3.72 0.44 -14.11
C ASN A 141 4.61 1.38 -13.32
N VAL A 142 3.99 2.18 -12.46
CA VAL A 142 4.68 3.05 -11.50
C VAL A 142 4.13 2.74 -10.12
N THR A 143 5.01 2.28 -9.24
CA THR A 143 4.66 1.93 -7.85
C THR A 143 5.55 2.69 -6.91
N LEU A 144 4.95 3.40 -5.95
CA LEU A 144 5.71 3.99 -4.85
C LEU A 144 5.78 2.97 -3.72
N VAL A 145 7.00 2.54 -3.39
CA VAL A 145 7.25 1.59 -2.31
C VAL A 145 7.69 2.35 -1.07
N GLN A 146 7.02 2.10 0.06
CA GLN A 146 7.34 2.71 1.35
C GLN A 146 7.63 1.61 2.36
N VAL A 147 8.81 1.66 2.96
CA VAL A 147 9.18 0.76 4.06
C VAL A 147 9.14 1.55 5.36
N GLY A 148 8.26 1.15 6.27
CA GLY A 148 8.01 1.87 7.51
C GLY A 148 9.18 1.81 8.48
N VAL A 149 9.43 2.94 9.16
CA VAL A 149 10.47 3.05 10.18
C VAL A 149 9.90 3.61 11.48
N ASP A 150 10.42 3.14 12.61
CA ASP A 150 10.00 3.53 13.97
C ASP A 150 11.01 4.48 14.65
N GLY A 151 11.98 4.95 13.90
CA GLY A 151 13.07 5.76 14.43
C GLY A 151 14.40 5.04 14.39
N MET A 152 15.35 5.49 15.19
CA MET A 152 16.70 4.91 15.23
C MET A 152 16.79 3.74 16.20
N ILE A 153 17.66 2.80 15.87
CA ILE A 153 17.99 1.68 16.74
C ILE A 153 18.81 2.17 17.95
#